data_15cd30be84774321e68f0e46d665de6c
#
_entry.id   15cd30be84774321e68f0e46d665de6c
#
_cell.length_a   1.000
_cell.length_b   1.000
_cell.length_c   1.000
_cell.angle_alpha   90.00
_cell.angle_beta   90.00
_cell.angle_gamma   90.00
#
_symmetry.space_group_name_H-M   'P 1'
#
loop_
_entity.id
_entity.type
_entity.pdbx_description
1 polymer ?
#
loop_
_entity_poly.entity_id
_entity_poly.type
_entity_poly.pdbx_seq_one_letter_code
_entity_poly.pdbx_strand_id
1 'polypeptide(L)'
;MLSRDDKVIIKRFWRDWVVCYKQRLVLVFLLMVLVAATGGAYPALIRHVFAVLAAGPERNAAADALINLDDPFVLIPLAIICLASVKGVAMYFQVLSVNSLALKVTTDIQKAMAHRLIDADLATVMAEPAGAFVSRIMNDLNLVREAFVRLANNLVRDVLTIFVMVGVMFWFSWLLSVLVLAVYPLAMRPIIKIGNRQRKASGALQEHMETVTSLLAEILQGVRMVKAYQLEAAEKTRSARAFDGLYERLVNLLAGRARIDPILEVLGGFAVAGVIGVAAWQVSNGQLQVGDVVGFITALL
;
A
#
# COMPACT_ATOMS: atom_id res chain seq x y z
N MET A 1 -19.13 -2.53 -4.38
CA MET A 1 -19.49 -1.89 -5.66
C MET A 1 -19.87 -0.47 -5.34
N LEU A 2 -19.20 0.54 -5.90
CA LEU A 2 -19.52 1.95 -5.70
C LEU A 2 -20.88 2.25 -6.33
N SER A 3 -21.75 2.95 -5.61
CA SER A 3 -23.05 3.38 -6.13
C SER A 3 -22.86 4.33 -7.32
N ARG A 4 -23.94 4.55 -8.10
CA ARG A 4 -23.89 5.47 -9.25
C ARG A 4 -23.62 6.91 -8.79
N ASP A 5 -24.11 7.25 -7.62
CA ASP A 5 -23.93 8.56 -6.99
C ASP A 5 -22.51 8.76 -6.47
N ASP A 6 -21.88 7.74 -5.88
CA ASP A 6 -20.49 7.79 -5.43
C ASP A 6 -19.52 8.11 -6.59
N LYS A 7 -19.76 7.52 -7.76
CA LYS A 7 -18.94 7.77 -8.97
C LYS A 7 -19.06 9.22 -9.45
N VAL A 8 -20.24 9.80 -9.36
CA VAL A 8 -20.48 11.22 -9.74
C VAL A 8 -19.76 12.15 -8.77
N ILE A 9 -19.85 11.88 -7.46
CA ILE A 9 -19.17 12.66 -6.42
C ILE A 9 -17.65 12.59 -6.60
N ILE A 10 -17.09 11.40 -6.79
CA ILE A 10 -15.64 11.20 -7.01
C ILE A 10 -15.18 11.92 -8.27
N LYS A 11 -15.95 11.82 -9.38
CA LYS A 11 -15.62 12.50 -10.64
C LYS A 11 -15.65 14.02 -10.49
N ARG A 12 -16.63 14.56 -9.75
CA ARG A 12 -16.74 15.99 -9.46
C ARG A 12 -15.58 16.46 -8.59
N PHE A 13 -15.28 15.74 -7.48
CA PHE A 13 -14.15 16.03 -6.62
C PHE A 13 -12.82 16.07 -7.40
N TRP A 14 -12.60 15.07 -8.26
CA TRP A 14 -11.39 14.99 -9.09
C TRP A 14 -11.27 16.17 -10.04
N ARG A 15 -12.36 16.49 -10.74
CA ARG A 15 -12.39 17.61 -11.72
C ARG A 15 -12.22 18.97 -11.09
N ASP A 16 -12.92 19.21 -9.98
CA ASP A 16 -13.05 20.56 -9.42
C ASP A 16 -11.88 20.91 -8.49
N TRP A 17 -11.23 19.93 -7.86
CA TRP A 17 -10.19 20.16 -6.87
C TRP A 17 -8.81 19.60 -7.25
N VAL A 18 -8.74 18.42 -7.85
CA VAL A 18 -7.46 17.74 -8.09
C VAL A 18 -6.87 18.19 -9.44
N VAL A 19 -7.70 18.29 -10.48
CA VAL A 19 -7.24 18.67 -11.83
C VAL A 19 -6.72 20.11 -11.89
N CYS A 20 -7.10 20.98 -10.96
CA CYS A 20 -6.54 22.33 -10.84
C CYS A 20 -5.02 22.32 -10.65
N TYR A 21 -4.44 21.23 -10.11
CA TYR A 21 -3.01 21.08 -9.85
C TYR A 21 -2.30 20.18 -10.87
N LYS A 22 -2.64 20.29 -12.17
CA LYS A 22 -2.10 19.45 -13.26
C LYS A 22 -0.58 19.30 -13.24
N GLN A 23 0.13 20.40 -13.06
CA GLN A 23 1.61 20.39 -13.05
C GLN A 23 2.17 19.54 -11.91
N ARG A 24 1.57 19.64 -10.70
CA ARG A 24 1.98 18.83 -9.55
C ARG A 24 1.61 17.37 -9.73
N LEU A 25 0.45 17.08 -10.35
CA LEU A 25 0.04 15.71 -10.67
C LEU A 25 1.00 15.05 -11.65
N VAL A 26 1.42 15.79 -12.70
CA VAL A 26 2.40 15.28 -13.66
C VAL A 26 3.74 15.02 -12.98
N LEU A 27 4.20 15.93 -12.11
CA LEU A 27 5.43 15.72 -11.34
C LEU A 27 5.36 14.48 -10.46
N VAL A 28 4.25 14.31 -9.72
CA VAL A 28 4.01 13.12 -8.89
C VAL A 28 4.05 11.85 -9.73
N PHE A 29 3.37 11.86 -10.87
CA PHE A 29 3.34 10.71 -11.78
C PHE A 29 4.73 10.38 -12.34
N LEU A 30 5.49 11.39 -12.78
CA LEU A 30 6.87 11.20 -13.26
C LEU A 30 7.79 10.62 -12.17
N LEU A 31 7.67 11.12 -10.94
CA LEU A 31 8.42 10.58 -9.81
C LEU A 31 8.02 9.13 -9.50
N MET A 32 6.73 8.78 -9.59
CA MET A 32 6.27 7.39 -9.44
C MET A 32 6.83 6.48 -10.52
N VAL A 33 6.84 6.94 -11.77
CA VAL A 33 7.45 6.21 -12.90
C VAL A 33 8.95 6.02 -12.66
N LEU A 34 9.64 7.06 -12.20
CA LEU A 34 11.07 6.97 -11.89
C LEU A 34 11.37 5.96 -10.77
N VAL A 35 10.56 5.97 -9.70
CA VAL A 35 10.69 4.98 -8.60
C VAL A 35 10.41 3.56 -9.11
N ALA A 36 9.41 3.36 -9.96
CA ALA A 36 9.12 2.07 -10.55
C ALA A 36 10.24 1.61 -11.50
N ALA A 37 10.74 2.49 -12.35
CA ALA A 37 11.82 2.20 -13.30
C ALA A 37 13.13 1.83 -12.56
N THR A 38 13.50 2.60 -11.54
CA THR A 38 14.68 2.27 -10.71
C THR A 38 14.48 0.94 -9.99
N GLY A 39 13.25 0.61 -9.54
CA GLY A 39 12.91 -0.70 -9.00
C GLY A 39 13.20 -1.83 -9.99
N GLY A 40 12.74 -1.68 -11.25
CA GLY A 40 12.96 -2.65 -12.32
C GLY A 40 14.41 -2.76 -12.80
N ALA A 41 15.24 -1.74 -12.55
CA ALA A 41 16.66 -1.79 -12.88
C ALA A 41 17.49 -2.69 -11.94
N TYR A 42 17.02 -2.94 -10.71
CA TYR A 42 17.72 -3.83 -9.76
C TYR A 42 17.92 -5.27 -10.29
N PRO A 43 16.87 -5.97 -10.78
CA PRO A 43 17.00 -7.30 -11.34
C PRO A 43 17.99 -7.34 -12.53
N ALA A 44 17.96 -6.33 -13.39
CA ALA A 44 18.86 -6.22 -14.53
C ALA A 44 20.32 -6.06 -14.08
N LEU A 45 20.55 -5.28 -13.04
CA LEU A 45 21.88 -5.07 -12.47
C LEU A 45 22.40 -6.33 -11.78
N ILE A 46 21.56 -7.03 -11.02
CA ILE A 46 21.91 -8.31 -10.40
C ILE A 46 22.24 -9.36 -11.45
N ARG A 47 21.49 -9.46 -12.53
CA ARG A 47 21.82 -10.30 -13.69
C ARG A 47 23.25 -10.05 -14.17
N HIS A 48 23.61 -8.76 -14.35
CA HIS A 48 24.95 -8.39 -14.83
C HIS A 48 26.04 -8.79 -13.85
N VAL A 49 25.82 -8.62 -12.54
CA VAL A 49 26.72 -9.09 -11.48
C VAL A 49 27.01 -10.58 -11.62
N PHE A 50 25.96 -11.40 -11.73
CA PHE A 50 26.12 -12.84 -11.86
C PHE A 50 26.76 -13.27 -13.17
N ALA A 51 26.53 -12.54 -14.26
CA ALA A 51 27.19 -12.79 -15.53
C ALA A 51 28.69 -12.54 -15.44
N VAL A 52 29.13 -11.48 -14.77
CA VAL A 52 30.54 -11.16 -14.52
C VAL A 52 31.21 -12.19 -13.59
N LEU A 53 30.53 -12.57 -12.50
CA LEU A 53 31.02 -13.58 -11.57
C LEU A 53 31.16 -14.98 -12.21
N ALA A 54 30.22 -15.35 -13.08
CA ALA A 54 30.25 -16.64 -13.79
C ALA A 54 31.31 -16.71 -14.87
N ALA A 55 31.78 -15.58 -15.41
CA ALA A 55 32.85 -15.53 -16.42
C ALA A 55 34.23 -15.88 -15.86
N GLY A 56 34.42 -16.02 -14.54
CA GLY A 56 35.62 -16.48 -13.85
C GLY A 56 36.79 -15.50 -13.83
N PRO A 57 37.83 -15.80 -13.07
CA PRO A 57 38.98 -14.91 -12.83
C PRO A 57 40.01 -14.84 -13.96
N GLU A 58 39.84 -15.58 -15.04
CA GLU A 58 40.84 -15.61 -16.13
C GLU A 58 41.10 -14.26 -16.82
N ARG A 59 40.29 -13.25 -16.56
CA ARG A 59 40.41 -11.94 -17.17
C ARG A 59 41.16 -10.91 -16.32
N ASN A 60 41.53 -11.23 -15.09
CA ASN A 60 41.99 -10.26 -14.11
C ASN A 60 43.47 -10.36 -13.72
N ALA A 61 44.30 -11.14 -14.43
CA ALA A 61 45.73 -11.28 -14.12
C ALA A 61 46.60 -10.08 -14.56
N ALA A 62 45.98 -9.01 -15.10
CA ALA A 62 46.74 -7.84 -15.57
C ALA A 62 46.44 -6.54 -14.80
N ALA A 63 45.68 -6.59 -13.71
CA ALA A 63 45.21 -5.38 -13.01
C ALA A 63 45.78 -5.27 -11.57
N ASP A 64 47.09 -5.43 -11.44
CA ASP A 64 47.80 -5.06 -10.23
C ASP A 64 48.36 -3.62 -10.36
N ALA A 65 47.51 -2.64 -10.25
CA ALA A 65 47.90 -1.27 -9.83
C ALA A 65 46.72 -0.28 -9.87
N LEU A 66 46.36 0.21 -8.70
CA LEU A 66 45.55 1.38 -8.48
C LEU A 66 44.07 1.27 -8.95
N ILE A 67 43.15 1.70 -8.08
CA ILE A 67 41.69 1.70 -8.29
C ILE A 67 41.35 2.10 -9.73
N ASN A 68 41.25 1.14 -10.63
CA ASN A 68 40.77 1.35 -11.99
C ASN A 68 39.24 1.42 -11.91
N LEU A 69 38.66 2.60 -12.18
CA LEU A 69 37.22 2.83 -12.25
C LEU A 69 36.52 1.95 -13.32
N ASP A 70 37.31 1.36 -14.23
CA ASP A 70 36.83 0.44 -15.27
C ASP A 70 36.76 -1.01 -14.79
N ASP A 71 37.21 -1.30 -13.55
CA ASP A 71 37.17 -2.67 -13.01
C ASP A 71 35.69 -3.03 -12.65
N PRO A 72 35.15 -4.14 -13.20
CA PRO A 72 33.79 -4.59 -12.90
C PRO A 72 33.50 -4.72 -11.40
N PHE A 73 34.52 -5.08 -10.60
CA PHE A 73 34.39 -5.22 -9.14
C PHE A 73 34.20 -3.90 -8.39
N VAL A 74 34.62 -2.76 -8.98
CA VAL A 74 34.42 -1.43 -8.43
C VAL A 74 33.18 -0.77 -9.06
N LEU A 75 32.98 -0.95 -10.35
CA LEU A 75 31.89 -0.34 -11.11
C LEU A 75 30.53 -0.88 -10.64
N ILE A 76 30.40 -2.18 -10.37
CA ILE A 76 29.15 -2.81 -9.96
C ILE A 76 28.65 -2.31 -8.60
N PRO A 77 29.44 -2.32 -7.50
CA PRO A 77 29.02 -1.74 -6.23
C PRO A 77 28.68 -0.26 -6.35
N LEU A 78 29.45 0.50 -7.13
CA LEU A 78 29.20 1.91 -7.36
C LEU A 78 27.85 2.13 -8.08
N ALA A 79 27.54 1.31 -9.09
CA ALA A 79 26.28 1.36 -9.82
C ALA A 79 25.09 1.03 -8.88
N ILE A 80 25.24 0.04 -7.97
CA ILE A 80 24.23 -0.30 -6.98
C ILE A 80 23.98 0.88 -6.04
N ILE A 81 25.06 1.50 -5.52
CA ILE A 81 24.96 2.66 -4.63
C ILE A 81 24.29 3.84 -5.35
N CYS A 82 24.70 4.11 -6.60
CA CYS A 82 24.11 5.15 -7.41
C CYS A 82 22.62 4.91 -7.65
N LEU A 83 22.24 3.69 -8.05
CA LEU A 83 20.84 3.32 -8.29
C LEU A 83 20.01 3.41 -7.00
N ALA A 84 20.54 2.93 -5.86
CA ALA A 84 19.90 3.04 -4.56
C ALA A 84 19.71 4.51 -4.14
N SER A 85 20.72 5.34 -4.36
CA SER A 85 20.67 6.77 -4.03
C SER A 85 19.62 7.50 -4.88
N VAL A 86 19.60 7.25 -6.20
CA VAL A 86 18.61 7.82 -7.11
C VAL A 86 17.19 7.38 -6.70
N LYS A 87 16.99 6.09 -6.41
CA LYS A 87 15.71 5.55 -5.94
C LYS A 87 15.28 6.20 -4.62
N GLY A 88 16.20 6.31 -3.65
CA GLY A 88 15.93 6.92 -2.35
C GLY A 88 15.51 8.38 -2.46
N VAL A 89 16.26 9.18 -3.24
CA VAL A 89 15.94 10.58 -3.51
C VAL A 89 14.60 10.72 -4.25
N ALA A 90 14.39 9.92 -5.29
CA ALA A 90 13.12 9.91 -6.03
C ALA A 90 11.94 9.55 -5.13
N MET A 91 12.09 8.55 -4.25
CA MET A 91 11.06 8.12 -3.31
C MET A 91 10.75 9.23 -2.28
N TYR A 92 11.77 9.92 -1.77
CA TYR A 92 11.57 11.04 -0.86
C TYR A 92 10.75 12.16 -1.51
N PHE A 93 11.15 12.61 -2.71
CA PHE A 93 10.42 13.66 -3.42
C PHE A 93 9.01 13.20 -3.86
N GLN A 94 8.84 11.93 -4.21
CA GLN A 94 7.53 11.35 -4.54
C GLN A 94 6.59 11.41 -3.35
N VAL A 95 7.00 10.93 -2.17
CA VAL A 95 6.19 10.93 -0.94
C VAL A 95 5.88 12.37 -0.52
N LEU A 96 6.86 13.25 -0.54
CA LEU A 96 6.69 14.68 -0.21
C LEU A 96 5.68 15.35 -1.15
N SER A 97 5.81 15.13 -2.46
CA SER A 97 4.93 15.73 -3.47
C SER A 97 3.50 15.24 -3.35
N VAL A 98 3.27 13.94 -3.11
CA VAL A 98 1.93 13.37 -2.89
C VAL A 98 1.29 13.97 -1.65
N ASN A 99 2.00 14.01 -0.52
CA ASN A 99 1.48 14.55 0.73
C ASN A 99 1.23 16.06 0.63
N SER A 100 2.15 16.80 0.02
CA SER A 100 2.00 18.26 -0.20
C SER A 100 0.80 18.57 -1.07
N LEU A 101 0.57 17.79 -2.15
CA LEU A 101 -0.60 17.94 -3.01
C LEU A 101 -1.89 17.64 -2.25
N ALA A 102 -1.92 16.53 -1.50
CA ALA A 102 -3.08 16.15 -0.69
C ALA A 102 -3.43 17.22 0.36
N LEU A 103 -2.41 17.74 1.07
CA LEU A 103 -2.58 18.83 2.03
C LEU A 103 -3.12 20.08 1.36
N LYS A 104 -2.58 20.47 0.20
CA LYS A 104 -3.01 21.67 -0.51
C LYS A 104 -4.48 21.56 -0.95
N VAL A 105 -4.88 20.45 -1.56
CA VAL A 105 -6.26 20.18 -1.95
C VAL A 105 -7.20 20.23 -0.72
N THR A 106 -6.81 19.57 0.37
CA THR A 106 -7.61 19.57 1.61
C THR A 106 -7.77 20.97 2.18
N THR A 107 -6.68 21.76 2.23
CA THR A 107 -6.70 23.14 2.74
C THR A 107 -7.60 24.04 1.88
N ASP A 108 -7.60 23.88 0.57
CA ASP A 108 -8.44 24.68 -0.31
C ASP A 108 -9.93 24.32 -0.14
N ILE A 109 -10.25 23.04 0.10
CA ILE A 109 -11.62 22.62 0.44
C ILE A 109 -12.01 23.17 1.81
N GLN A 110 -11.14 23.11 2.82
CA GLN A 110 -11.39 23.68 4.15
C GLN A 110 -11.72 25.18 4.07
N LYS A 111 -10.94 25.94 3.30
CA LYS A 111 -11.20 27.36 3.05
C LYS A 111 -12.54 27.58 2.38
N ALA A 112 -12.85 26.83 1.33
CA ALA A 112 -14.12 26.95 0.61
C ALA A 112 -15.31 26.61 1.49
N MET A 113 -15.20 25.58 2.35
CA MET A 113 -16.24 25.24 3.32
C MET A 113 -16.43 26.33 4.37
N ALA A 114 -15.32 26.86 4.92
CA ALA A 114 -15.36 27.94 5.90
C ALA A 114 -16.00 29.22 5.30
N HIS A 115 -15.63 29.61 4.08
CA HIS A 115 -16.25 30.76 3.41
C HIS A 115 -17.75 30.55 3.20
N ARG A 116 -18.16 29.39 2.71
CA ARG A 116 -19.60 29.08 2.54
C ARG A 116 -20.37 29.07 3.84
N LEU A 117 -19.74 28.65 4.95
CA LEU A 117 -20.38 28.67 6.26
C LEU A 117 -20.57 30.11 6.77
N ILE A 118 -19.59 31.00 6.50
CA ILE A 118 -19.68 32.43 6.85
C ILE A 118 -20.74 33.13 6.03
N ASP A 119 -20.88 32.78 4.76
CA ASP A 119 -21.88 33.36 3.83
C ASP A 119 -23.26 32.71 3.95
N ALA A 120 -23.43 31.66 4.77
CA ALA A 120 -24.67 30.93 4.91
C ALA A 120 -25.70 31.69 5.75
N ASP A 121 -26.99 31.48 5.44
CA ASP A 121 -28.08 32.04 6.22
C ASP A 121 -28.07 31.55 7.67
N LEU A 122 -28.43 32.43 8.60
CA LEU A 122 -28.47 32.13 10.04
C LEU A 122 -29.31 30.89 10.36
N ALA A 123 -30.38 30.64 9.63
CA ALA A 123 -31.21 29.45 9.79
C ALA A 123 -30.48 28.17 9.50
N THR A 124 -29.60 28.17 8.48
CA THR A 124 -28.78 27.01 8.11
C THR A 124 -27.69 26.75 9.15
N VAL A 125 -27.08 27.82 9.66
CA VAL A 125 -26.01 27.70 10.69
C VAL A 125 -26.57 27.22 12.04
N MET A 126 -27.79 27.65 12.37
CA MET A 126 -28.46 27.25 13.62
C MET A 126 -29.15 25.88 13.55
N ALA A 127 -29.29 25.29 12.36
CA ALA A 127 -29.90 23.96 12.19
C ALA A 127 -29.08 22.83 12.80
N GLU A 128 -27.75 23.02 12.95
CA GLU A 128 -26.84 22.02 13.51
C GLU A 128 -25.92 22.63 14.56
N PRO A 129 -25.44 21.82 15.55
CA PRO A 129 -24.47 22.28 16.54
C PRO A 129 -23.16 22.71 15.87
N ALA A 130 -22.56 23.81 16.33
CA ALA A 130 -21.28 24.31 15.78
C ALA A 130 -20.16 23.25 15.74
N GLY A 131 -20.13 22.35 16.73
CA GLY A 131 -19.19 21.23 16.80
C GLY A 131 -19.30 20.27 15.60
N ALA A 132 -20.50 20.08 15.02
CA ALA A 132 -20.70 19.23 13.85
C ALA A 132 -20.01 19.82 12.60
N PHE A 133 -20.14 21.13 12.38
CA PHE A 133 -19.44 21.81 11.28
C PHE A 133 -17.93 21.76 11.43
N VAL A 134 -17.41 22.00 12.65
CA VAL A 134 -15.97 21.91 12.96
C VAL A 134 -15.47 20.50 12.71
N SER A 135 -16.19 19.46 13.14
CA SER A 135 -15.83 18.07 12.92
C SER A 135 -15.77 17.73 11.43
N ARG A 136 -16.73 18.17 10.63
CA ARG A 136 -16.72 17.96 9.17
C ARG A 136 -15.51 18.63 8.51
N ILE A 137 -15.18 19.87 8.87
CA ILE A 137 -14.08 20.63 8.29
C ILE A 137 -12.73 20.06 8.71
N MET A 138 -12.59 19.56 9.93
CA MET A 138 -11.31 19.11 10.46
C MET A 138 -11.11 17.58 10.34
N ASN A 139 -12.08 16.78 10.76
CA ASN A 139 -11.93 15.34 10.84
C ASN A 139 -12.29 14.65 9.52
N ASP A 140 -13.45 14.96 8.90
CA ASP A 140 -13.88 14.25 7.71
C ASP A 140 -12.96 14.53 6.52
N LEU A 141 -12.47 15.78 6.39
CA LEU A 141 -11.49 16.12 5.35
C LEU A 141 -10.12 15.47 5.57
N ASN A 142 -9.72 15.20 6.82
CA ASN A 142 -8.52 14.42 7.09
C ASN A 142 -8.66 12.97 6.60
N LEU A 143 -9.83 12.35 6.74
CA LEU A 143 -10.10 11.02 6.18
C LEU A 143 -10.02 11.03 4.65
N VAL A 144 -10.55 12.07 3.99
CA VAL A 144 -10.43 12.24 2.53
C VAL A 144 -8.97 12.38 2.11
N ARG A 145 -8.18 13.17 2.85
CA ARG A 145 -6.73 13.32 2.60
C ARG A 145 -6.00 11.99 2.70
N GLU A 146 -6.24 11.24 3.78
CA GLU A 146 -5.62 9.92 3.97
C GLU A 146 -6.00 8.95 2.85
N ALA A 147 -7.28 8.93 2.45
CA ALA A 147 -7.73 8.11 1.34
C ALA A 147 -7.03 8.49 0.04
N PHE A 148 -6.88 9.80 -0.24
CA PHE A 148 -6.14 10.28 -1.42
C PHE A 148 -4.67 9.83 -1.41
N VAL A 149 -3.97 10.01 -0.29
CA VAL A 149 -2.56 9.61 -0.14
C VAL A 149 -2.40 8.10 -0.28
N ARG A 150 -3.28 7.31 0.33
CA ARG A 150 -3.28 5.85 0.20
C ARG A 150 -3.54 5.39 -1.24
N LEU A 151 -4.50 6.01 -1.94
CA LEU A 151 -4.76 5.70 -3.35
C LEU A 151 -3.56 6.03 -4.23
N ALA A 152 -2.94 7.19 -4.05
CA ALA A 152 -1.78 7.60 -4.82
C ALA A 152 -0.59 6.63 -4.59
N ASN A 153 -0.26 6.33 -3.34
CA ASN A 153 0.90 5.50 -3.01
C ASN A 153 0.65 4.01 -3.30
N ASN A 154 -0.50 3.46 -2.89
CA ASN A 154 -0.71 2.01 -2.95
C ASN A 154 -1.32 1.56 -4.28
N LEU A 155 -2.15 2.40 -4.93
CA LEU A 155 -2.75 2.01 -6.19
C LEU A 155 -1.89 2.43 -7.38
N VAL A 156 -1.53 3.72 -7.48
CA VAL A 156 -0.84 4.23 -8.68
C VAL A 156 0.61 3.75 -8.70
N ARG A 157 1.36 3.98 -7.62
CA ARG A 157 2.77 3.58 -7.55
C ARG A 157 2.94 2.07 -7.66
N ASP A 158 2.18 1.29 -6.87
CA ASP A 158 2.37 -0.16 -6.81
C ASP A 158 1.93 -0.83 -8.11
N VAL A 159 0.86 -0.35 -8.76
CA VAL A 159 0.45 -0.82 -10.08
C VAL A 159 1.52 -0.52 -11.13
N LEU A 160 2.11 0.68 -11.13
CA LEU A 160 3.23 1.00 -12.02
C LEU A 160 4.43 0.09 -11.78
N THR A 161 4.76 -0.16 -10.51
CA THR A 161 5.86 -1.08 -10.14
C THR A 161 5.58 -2.49 -10.65
N ILE A 162 4.36 -3.00 -10.48
CA ILE A 162 3.96 -4.32 -11.00
C ILE A 162 4.13 -4.37 -12.54
N PHE A 163 3.67 -3.35 -13.26
CA PHE A 163 3.83 -3.32 -14.72
C PHE A 163 5.30 -3.34 -15.14
N VAL A 164 6.16 -2.56 -14.48
CA VAL A 164 7.59 -2.55 -14.75
C VAL A 164 8.21 -3.91 -14.43
N MET A 165 7.91 -4.50 -13.26
CA MET A 165 8.45 -5.80 -12.85
C MET A 165 8.01 -6.93 -13.80
N VAL A 166 6.73 -6.96 -14.17
CA VAL A 166 6.23 -7.91 -15.18
C VAL A 166 6.94 -7.72 -16.52
N GLY A 167 7.14 -6.48 -16.97
CA GLY A 167 7.91 -6.19 -18.17
C GLY A 167 9.35 -6.71 -18.11
N VAL A 168 10.03 -6.51 -16.98
CA VAL A 168 11.38 -7.03 -16.74
C VAL A 168 11.40 -8.56 -16.69
N MET A 169 10.41 -9.20 -16.07
CA MET A 169 10.28 -10.66 -16.06
C MET A 169 10.15 -11.23 -17.49
N PHE A 170 9.32 -10.63 -18.35
CA PHE A 170 9.18 -11.02 -19.75
C PHE A 170 10.47 -10.81 -20.54
N TRP A 171 11.25 -9.80 -20.21
CA TRP A 171 12.57 -9.56 -20.81
C TRP A 171 13.57 -10.69 -20.49
N PHE A 172 13.55 -11.24 -19.27
CA PHE A 172 14.44 -12.32 -18.89
C PHE A 172 14.02 -13.66 -19.48
N SER A 173 12.75 -14.04 -19.30
CA SER A 173 12.22 -15.29 -19.85
C SER A 173 10.70 -15.22 -19.99
N TRP A 174 10.20 -15.32 -21.20
CA TRP A 174 8.77 -15.32 -21.46
C TRP A 174 8.08 -16.56 -20.87
N LEU A 175 8.75 -17.73 -20.90
CA LEU A 175 8.19 -18.98 -20.41
C LEU A 175 8.01 -18.95 -18.89
N LEU A 176 9.04 -18.50 -18.15
CA LEU A 176 8.96 -18.35 -16.69
C LEU A 176 7.92 -17.30 -16.30
N SER A 177 7.79 -16.21 -17.05
CA SER A 177 6.79 -15.16 -16.80
C SER A 177 5.37 -15.68 -16.97
N VAL A 178 5.10 -16.46 -18.03
CA VAL A 178 3.80 -17.10 -18.22
C VAL A 178 3.49 -18.10 -17.12
N LEU A 179 4.48 -18.89 -16.67
CA LEU A 179 4.32 -19.81 -15.53
C LEU A 179 3.86 -19.07 -14.27
N VAL A 180 4.56 -17.99 -13.90
CA VAL A 180 4.23 -17.18 -12.72
C VAL A 180 2.84 -16.57 -12.86
N LEU A 181 2.52 -15.98 -14.03
CA LEU A 181 1.22 -15.40 -14.29
C LEU A 181 0.09 -16.42 -14.23
N ALA A 182 0.34 -17.68 -14.62
CA ALA A 182 -0.64 -18.76 -14.51
C ALA A 182 -0.92 -19.20 -13.06
N VAL A 183 0.07 -19.07 -12.15
CA VAL A 183 -0.09 -19.36 -10.73
C VAL A 183 -0.85 -18.24 -10.00
N TYR A 184 -0.75 -17.00 -10.48
CA TYR A 184 -1.33 -15.83 -9.84
C TYR A 184 -2.87 -15.92 -9.62
N PRO A 185 -3.71 -16.32 -10.60
CA PRO A 185 -5.15 -16.49 -10.40
C PRO A 185 -5.49 -17.53 -9.34
N LEU A 186 -4.64 -18.56 -9.17
CA LEU A 186 -4.81 -19.59 -8.15
C LEU A 186 -4.61 -19.00 -6.75
N ALA A 187 -3.61 -18.16 -6.59
CA ALA A 187 -3.32 -17.43 -5.35
C ALA A 187 -4.42 -16.42 -5.00
N MET A 188 -5.00 -15.74 -6.00
CA MET A 188 -6.01 -14.69 -5.79
C MET A 188 -7.31 -15.21 -5.19
N ARG A 189 -7.75 -16.43 -5.53
CA ARG A 189 -9.02 -17.00 -5.05
C ARG A 189 -9.14 -17.06 -3.53
N PRO A 190 -8.19 -17.66 -2.78
CA PRO A 190 -8.24 -17.68 -1.33
C PRO A 190 -8.18 -16.28 -0.72
N ILE A 191 -7.36 -15.37 -1.29
CA ILE A 191 -7.22 -13.99 -0.79
C ILE A 191 -8.54 -13.24 -0.91
N ILE A 192 -9.20 -13.29 -2.06
CA ILE A 192 -10.52 -12.65 -2.28
C ILE A 192 -11.56 -13.22 -1.31
N LYS A 193 -11.56 -14.55 -1.08
CA LYS A 193 -12.48 -15.20 -0.14
C LYS A 193 -12.26 -14.71 1.30
N ILE A 194 -11.01 -14.61 1.72
CA ILE A 194 -10.67 -14.06 3.04
C ILE A 194 -11.06 -12.59 3.11
N GLY A 195 -10.72 -11.77 2.12
CA GLY A 195 -11.07 -10.35 2.06
C GLY A 195 -12.58 -10.09 2.19
N ASN A 196 -13.41 -10.88 1.51
CA ASN A 196 -14.86 -10.78 1.61
C ASN A 196 -15.39 -11.17 3.01
N ARG A 197 -14.79 -12.18 3.67
CA ARG A 197 -15.11 -12.53 5.06
C ARG A 197 -14.71 -11.42 6.02
N GLN A 198 -13.52 -10.84 5.83
CA GLN A 198 -13.01 -9.73 6.64
C GLN A 198 -13.92 -8.49 6.55
N ARG A 199 -14.40 -8.18 5.35
CA ARG A 199 -15.33 -7.06 5.16
C ARG A 199 -16.63 -7.23 5.95
N LYS A 200 -17.19 -8.45 5.98
CA LYS A 200 -18.39 -8.76 6.79
C LYS A 200 -18.09 -8.69 8.29
N ALA A 201 -16.93 -9.23 8.71
CA ALA A 201 -16.52 -9.19 10.11
C ALA A 201 -16.27 -7.75 10.60
N SER A 202 -15.71 -6.88 9.75
CA SER A 202 -15.53 -5.46 10.07
C SER A 202 -16.85 -4.73 10.25
N GLY A 203 -17.87 -5.04 9.43
CA GLY A 203 -19.21 -4.45 9.60
C GLY A 203 -19.84 -4.85 10.95
N ALA A 204 -19.81 -6.15 11.29
CA ALA A 204 -20.31 -6.64 12.58
C ALA A 204 -19.52 -6.09 13.78
N LEU A 205 -18.22 -5.84 13.63
CA LEU A 205 -17.41 -5.19 14.66
C LEU A 205 -17.84 -3.73 14.88
N GLN A 206 -18.09 -2.98 13.79
CA GLN A 206 -18.53 -1.59 13.87
C GLN A 206 -19.86 -1.47 14.63
N GLU A 207 -20.84 -2.32 14.31
CA GLU A 207 -22.13 -2.37 15.00
C GLU A 207 -21.96 -2.68 16.52
N HIS A 208 -21.03 -3.57 16.85
CA HIS A 208 -20.76 -3.88 18.25
C HIS A 208 -20.02 -2.74 18.99
N MET A 209 -19.13 -2.03 18.32
CA MET A 209 -18.49 -0.82 18.87
C MET A 209 -19.51 0.27 19.17
N GLU A 210 -20.50 0.46 18.29
CA GLU A 210 -21.60 1.39 18.54
C GLU A 210 -22.43 0.98 19.78
N THR A 211 -22.70 -0.32 19.93
CA THR A 211 -23.38 -0.86 21.12
C THR A 211 -22.58 -0.62 22.39
N VAL A 212 -21.27 -0.85 22.40
CA VAL A 212 -20.41 -0.59 23.58
C VAL A 212 -20.34 0.92 23.89
N THR A 213 -20.26 1.74 22.85
CA THR A 213 -20.23 3.21 23.02
C THR A 213 -21.55 3.73 23.61
N SER A 214 -22.68 3.23 23.12
CA SER A 214 -23.99 3.62 23.67
C SER A 214 -24.21 3.14 25.11
N LEU A 215 -23.71 1.93 25.44
CA LEU A 215 -23.71 1.41 26.80
C LEU A 215 -22.92 2.30 27.75
N LEU A 216 -21.72 2.73 27.35
CA LEU A 216 -20.90 3.63 28.18
C LEU A 216 -21.57 5.00 28.36
N ALA A 217 -22.17 5.53 27.30
CA ALA A 217 -22.94 6.77 27.36
C ALA A 217 -24.13 6.66 28.32
N GLU A 218 -24.86 5.54 28.29
CA GLU A 218 -25.99 5.24 29.18
C GLU A 218 -25.52 5.20 30.65
N ILE A 219 -24.41 4.48 30.95
CA ILE A 219 -23.85 4.38 32.29
C ILE A 219 -23.42 5.77 32.80
N LEU A 220 -22.75 6.58 31.96
CA LEU A 220 -22.29 7.91 32.34
C LEU A 220 -23.44 8.89 32.56
N GLN A 221 -24.48 8.85 31.74
CA GLN A 221 -25.67 9.66 31.91
C GLN A 221 -26.48 9.24 33.13
N GLY A 222 -26.53 7.93 33.40
CA GLY A 222 -27.24 7.34 34.53
C GLY A 222 -26.41 7.24 35.83
N VAL A 223 -25.18 7.81 35.92
CA VAL A 223 -24.25 7.60 37.03
C VAL A 223 -24.85 7.94 38.40
N ARG A 224 -25.72 8.95 38.46
CA ARG A 224 -26.43 9.30 39.70
C ARG A 224 -27.35 8.18 40.18
N MET A 225 -28.04 7.52 39.24
CA MET A 225 -28.94 6.40 39.56
C MET A 225 -28.12 5.17 40.01
N VAL A 226 -27.03 4.87 39.26
CA VAL A 226 -26.10 3.78 39.64
C VAL A 226 -25.59 3.95 41.05
N LYS A 227 -25.22 5.20 41.45
CA LYS A 227 -24.76 5.52 42.78
C LYS A 227 -25.86 5.48 43.83
N ALA A 228 -27.03 6.05 43.53
CA ALA A 228 -28.15 6.09 44.48
C ALA A 228 -28.69 4.68 44.82
N TYR A 229 -28.69 3.77 43.87
CA TYR A 229 -29.20 2.40 44.04
C TYR A 229 -28.10 1.36 44.26
N GLN A 230 -26.81 1.76 44.39
CA GLN A 230 -25.65 0.88 44.63
C GLN A 230 -25.52 -0.22 43.55
N LEU A 231 -25.75 0.14 42.27
CA LEU A 231 -25.74 -0.80 41.12
C LEU A 231 -24.36 -0.96 40.50
N GLU A 232 -23.27 -0.47 41.12
CA GLU A 232 -21.93 -0.48 40.56
C GLU A 232 -21.44 -1.89 40.18
N ALA A 233 -21.75 -2.90 41.00
CA ALA A 233 -21.34 -4.28 40.71
C ALA A 233 -22.05 -4.84 39.47
N ALA A 234 -23.33 -4.53 39.31
CA ALA A 234 -24.11 -4.94 38.16
C ALA A 234 -23.61 -4.27 36.87
N GLU A 235 -23.37 -2.95 36.89
CA GLU A 235 -22.89 -2.20 35.73
C GLU A 235 -21.44 -2.56 35.37
N LYS A 236 -20.58 -2.86 36.35
CA LYS A 236 -19.24 -3.41 36.08
C LYS A 236 -19.31 -4.74 35.36
N THR A 237 -20.20 -5.63 35.79
CA THR A 237 -20.36 -6.94 35.13
C THR A 237 -20.94 -6.79 33.73
N ARG A 238 -21.90 -5.87 33.54
CA ARG A 238 -22.50 -5.55 32.24
C ARG A 238 -21.48 -4.98 31.25
N SER A 239 -20.67 -4.01 31.70
CA SER A 239 -19.62 -3.42 30.87
C SER A 239 -18.50 -4.41 30.56
N ALA A 240 -18.06 -5.23 31.54
CA ALA A 240 -17.05 -6.24 31.31
C ALA A 240 -17.48 -7.21 30.21
N ARG A 241 -18.72 -7.74 30.25
CA ARG A 241 -19.24 -8.63 29.20
C ARG A 241 -19.26 -7.96 27.81
N ALA A 242 -19.60 -6.68 27.75
CA ALA A 242 -19.61 -5.93 26.50
C ALA A 242 -18.19 -5.77 25.91
N PHE A 243 -17.19 -5.50 26.76
CA PHE A 243 -15.79 -5.42 26.36
C PHE A 243 -15.22 -6.79 25.98
N ASP A 244 -15.55 -7.85 26.72
CA ASP A 244 -15.13 -9.22 26.38
C ASP A 244 -15.68 -9.64 25.00
N GLY A 245 -16.95 -9.32 24.72
CA GLY A 245 -17.54 -9.57 23.41
C GLY A 245 -16.88 -8.73 22.29
N LEU A 246 -16.46 -7.50 22.58
CA LEU A 246 -15.69 -6.68 21.65
C LEU A 246 -14.29 -7.28 21.38
N TYR A 247 -13.61 -7.72 22.44
CA TYR A 247 -12.31 -8.39 22.35
C TYR A 247 -12.37 -9.64 21.49
N GLU A 248 -13.33 -10.55 21.71
CA GLU A 248 -13.48 -11.76 20.89
C GLU A 248 -13.68 -11.45 19.39
N ARG A 249 -14.48 -10.43 19.07
CA ARG A 249 -14.71 -10.01 17.68
C ARG A 249 -13.45 -9.41 17.06
N LEU A 250 -12.68 -8.60 17.81
CA LEU A 250 -11.39 -8.05 17.38
C LEU A 250 -10.38 -9.16 17.12
N VAL A 251 -10.26 -10.14 18.04
CA VAL A 251 -9.36 -11.29 17.86
C VAL A 251 -9.74 -12.09 16.61
N ASN A 252 -11.03 -12.36 16.41
CA ASN A 252 -11.51 -13.07 15.22
C ASN A 252 -11.21 -12.32 13.91
N LEU A 253 -11.33 -10.99 13.92
CA LEU A 253 -10.97 -10.14 12.80
C LEU A 253 -9.45 -10.20 12.54
N LEU A 254 -8.63 -10.05 13.57
CA LEU A 254 -7.16 -10.12 13.47
C LEU A 254 -6.69 -11.51 13.03
N ALA A 255 -7.24 -12.58 13.60
CA ALA A 255 -6.90 -13.95 13.22
C ALA A 255 -7.24 -14.24 11.74
N GLY A 256 -8.35 -13.70 11.26
CA GLY A 256 -8.69 -13.79 9.84
C GLY A 256 -7.70 -13.03 8.94
N ARG A 257 -7.25 -11.86 9.36
CA ARG A 257 -6.26 -11.05 8.63
C ARG A 257 -4.87 -11.69 8.65
N ALA A 258 -4.46 -12.20 9.79
CA ALA A 258 -3.17 -12.86 9.98
C ALA A 258 -2.98 -14.13 9.12
N ARG A 259 -4.04 -14.72 8.57
CA ARG A 259 -3.95 -15.87 7.65
C ARG A 259 -3.48 -15.50 6.24
N ILE A 260 -3.53 -14.22 5.87
CA ILE A 260 -3.18 -13.76 4.51
C ILE A 260 -1.69 -13.97 4.26
N ASP A 261 -0.84 -13.47 5.15
CA ASP A 261 0.61 -13.50 4.97
C ASP A 261 1.18 -14.93 4.90
N PRO A 262 0.80 -15.89 5.79
CA PRO A 262 1.25 -17.28 5.65
C PRO A 262 0.78 -17.97 4.36
N ILE A 263 -0.41 -17.65 3.87
CA ILE A 263 -0.90 -18.20 2.59
C ILE A 263 -0.05 -17.66 1.43
N LEU A 264 0.25 -16.36 1.44
CA LEU A 264 1.10 -15.73 0.44
C LEU A 264 2.52 -16.30 0.47
N GLU A 265 3.08 -16.52 1.66
CA GLU A 265 4.41 -17.12 1.85
C GLU A 265 4.49 -18.52 1.25
N VAL A 266 3.53 -19.38 1.57
CA VAL A 266 3.47 -20.74 1.01
C VAL A 266 3.32 -20.72 -0.50
N LEU A 267 2.41 -19.88 -1.03
CA LEU A 267 2.20 -19.76 -2.48
C LEU A 267 3.42 -19.15 -3.19
N GLY A 268 4.09 -18.19 -2.55
CA GLY A 268 5.36 -17.63 -3.01
C GLY A 268 6.44 -18.69 -3.09
N GLY A 269 6.56 -19.53 -2.05
CA GLY A 269 7.47 -20.67 -2.03
C GLY A 269 7.23 -21.65 -3.17
N PHE A 270 5.98 -22.01 -3.45
CA PHE A 270 5.63 -22.86 -4.59
C PHE A 270 5.97 -22.19 -5.94
N ALA A 271 5.71 -20.89 -6.07
CA ALA A 271 6.06 -20.15 -7.29
C ALA A 271 7.56 -20.13 -7.52
N VAL A 272 8.36 -19.83 -6.49
CA VAL A 272 9.83 -19.82 -6.56
C VAL A 272 10.37 -21.22 -6.85
N ALA A 273 9.88 -22.26 -6.19
CA ALA A 273 10.29 -23.64 -6.46
C ALA A 273 9.98 -24.08 -7.89
N GLY A 274 8.79 -23.72 -8.40
CA GLY A 274 8.41 -23.98 -9.79
C GLY A 274 9.30 -23.24 -10.81
N VAL A 275 9.61 -21.96 -10.53
CA VAL A 275 10.52 -21.17 -11.34
C VAL A 275 11.92 -21.79 -11.37
N ILE A 276 12.48 -22.17 -10.20
CA ILE A 276 13.80 -22.81 -10.12
C ILE A 276 13.81 -24.12 -10.88
N GLY A 277 12.78 -24.97 -10.76
CA GLY A 277 12.69 -26.24 -11.47
C GLY A 277 12.70 -26.08 -12.98
N VAL A 278 11.86 -25.17 -13.52
CA VAL A 278 11.81 -24.90 -14.96
C VAL A 278 13.07 -24.19 -15.45
N ALA A 279 13.60 -23.25 -14.65
CA ALA A 279 14.83 -22.55 -14.97
C ALA A 279 16.04 -23.50 -15.03
N ALA A 280 16.16 -24.45 -14.08
CA ALA A 280 17.21 -25.46 -14.10
C ALA A 280 17.14 -26.31 -15.39
N TRP A 281 15.95 -26.70 -15.82
CA TRP A 281 15.75 -27.40 -17.09
C TRP A 281 16.14 -26.55 -18.31
N GLN A 282 15.79 -25.25 -18.32
CA GLN A 282 16.21 -24.35 -19.41
C GLN A 282 17.71 -24.11 -19.43
N VAL A 283 18.35 -23.97 -18.27
CA VAL A 283 19.81 -23.80 -18.14
C VAL A 283 20.55 -25.07 -18.62
N SER A 284 20.07 -26.26 -18.25
CA SER A 284 20.65 -27.53 -18.71
C SER A 284 20.57 -27.71 -20.23
N ASN A 285 19.58 -27.13 -20.87
CA ASN A 285 19.42 -27.13 -22.34
C ASN A 285 20.13 -25.95 -23.03
N GLY A 286 20.89 -25.12 -22.29
CA GLY A 286 21.61 -23.97 -22.83
C GLY A 286 20.73 -22.80 -23.29
N GLN A 287 19.43 -22.79 -22.92
CA GLN A 287 18.45 -21.77 -23.34
C GLN A 287 18.45 -20.52 -22.45
N LEU A 288 18.99 -20.64 -21.22
CA LEU A 288 19.00 -19.57 -20.24
C LEU A 288 20.34 -19.53 -19.50
N GLN A 289 20.80 -18.31 -19.14
CA GLN A 289 21.99 -18.15 -18.30
C GLN A 289 21.61 -18.11 -16.82
N VAL A 290 22.53 -18.53 -15.94
CA VAL A 290 22.30 -18.47 -14.48
C VAL A 290 21.98 -17.05 -14.02
N GLY A 291 22.60 -16.03 -14.61
CA GLY A 291 22.32 -14.63 -14.33
C GLY A 291 20.88 -14.23 -14.64
N ASP A 292 20.28 -14.77 -15.70
CA ASP A 292 18.88 -14.51 -16.07
C ASP A 292 17.92 -15.09 -15.01
N VAL A 293 18.22 -16.26 -14.48
CA VAL A 293 17.43 -16.92 -13.42
C VAL A 293 17.45 -16.10 -12.15
N VAL A 294 18.63 -15.65 -11.72
CA VAL A 294 18.76 -14.83 -10.50
C VAL A 294 18.08 -13.46 -10.68
N GLY A 295 18.25 -12.83 -11.84
CA GLY A 295 17.55 -11.60 -12.18
C GLY A 295 16.03 -11.77 -12.18
N PHE A 296 15.54 -12.89 -12.74
CA PHE A 296 14.11 -13.23 -12.74
C PHE A 296 13.53 -13.42 -11.33
N ILE A 297 14.23 -14.19 -10.47
CA ILE A 297 13.81 -14.40 -9.08
C ILE A 297 13.80 -13.07 -8.32
N THR A 298 14.80 -12.21 -8.55
CA THR A 298 14.85 -10.88 -7.94
C THR A 298 13.71 -9.97 -8.41
N ALA A 299 13.23 -10.12 -9.64
CA ALA A 299 12.07 -9.39 -10.15
C ALA A 299 10.73 -9.95 -9.61
N LEU A 300 10.70 -11.24 -9.22
CA LEU A 300 9.53 -11.92 -8.67
C LEU A 300 9.31 -11.56 -7.19
N LEU A 301 10.39 -11.42 -6.41
CA LEU A 301 10.38 -11.10 -4.97
C LEU A 301 10.28 -9.59 -4.71
#